data_b2ef702e11e3332684b4a61cf653291a
#
_entry.id   b2ef702e11e3332684b4a61cf653291a
#
_cell.length_a   1.000
_cell.length_b   1.000
_cell.length_c   1.000
_cell.angle_alpha   90.00
_cell.angle_beta   90.00
_cell.angle_gamma   90.00
#
_symmetry.space_group_name_H-M   'P 1'
#
loop_
_entity.id
_entity.type
_entity.pdbx_description
1 polymer ?
#
loop_
_entity_poly.entity_id
_entity_poly.type
_entity_poly.pdbx_seq_one_letter_code
_entity_poly.pdbx_strand_id
1 'polypeptide(L)'
;MGEGIGGDGQAKWYVVHTYSGHENKVKVNIEKMVENRGMQDLILDIIVPTEDRVEIKDGQRKIKTRKMFPGYVIIKMIVTNESWYLVRNTQGVTGFVGHGSDPIPLTDEEVARMGIEKVYIDLDVEVGDTVRVISGPFESFMGEVTEISKEKQVLTVKVSMFGRDTPVELEFGQVDKL
;
A
#
# COMPACT_ATOMS: atom_id res chain seq x y z
N MET A 1 30.15 17.85 4.39
CA MET A 1 29.51 17.00 3.35
C MET A 1 28.37 16.25 3.99
N GLY A 2 27.15 16.67 3.73
CA GLY A 2 25.98 15.91 4.17
C GLY A 2 25.98 14.59 3.45
N GLU A 3 25.87 13.49 4.19
CA GLU A 3 25.57 12.20 3.61
C GLU A 3 24.28 12.36 2.81
N GLY A 4 24.37 12.11 1.50
CA GLY A 4 23.21 12.18 0.62
C GLY A 4 22.13 11.23 1.11
N ILE A 5 20.89 11.65 1.05
CA ILE A 5 19.75 10.79 1.36
C ILE A 5 19.79 9.65 0.34
N GLY A 6 20.21 8.47 0.82
CA GLY A 6 20.46 7.32 -0.04
C GLY A 6 19.18 6.64 -0.46
N GLY A 7 18.83 6.81 -1.72
CA GLY A 7 17.89 5.91 -2.38
C GLY A 7 18.65 4.94 -3.27
N ASP A 8 18.09 3.77 -3.51
CA ASP A 8 18.63 2.76 -4.43
C ASP A 8 18.35 3.07 -5.92
N GLY A 9 17.81 4.25 -6.21
CA GLY A 9 17.44 4.67 -7.56
C GLY A 9 16.14 4.04 -8.08
N GLN A 10 15.42 3.31 -7.25
CA GLN A 10 14.15 2.68 -7.62
C GLN A 10 12.95 3.48 -7.09
N ALA A 11 11.89 3.53 -7.89
CA ALA A 11 10.64 4.12 -7.47
C ALA A 11 9.93 3.20 -6.45
N LYS A 12 9.64 3.75 -5.28
CA LYS A 12 8.94 3.06 -4.21
C LYS A 12 7.87 3.98 -3.63
N TRP A 13 6.95 3.39 -2.88
CA TRP A 13 5.92 4.13 -2.18
C TRP A 13 6.39 4.53 -0.79
N TYR A 14 6.22 5.81 -0.46
CA TYR A 14 6.60 6.40 0.83
C TYR A 14 5.39 7.06 1.46
N VAL A 15 5.32 7.01 2.77
CA VAL A 15 4.27 7.67 3.55
C VAL A 15 4.78 9.02 4.06
N VAL A 16 3.98 10.04 3.86
CA VAL A 16 4.28 11.41 4.27
C VAL A 16 3.25 11.88 5.28
N HIS A 17 3.73 12.40 6.39
CA HIS A 17 2.90 13.06 7.41
C HIS A 17 2.49 14.45 6.96
N THR A 18 1.21 14.74 7.12
CA THR A 18 0.65 16.08 6.88
C THR A 18 -0.16 16.54 8.08
N TYR A 19 -0.52 17.82 8.10
CA TYR A 19 -1.55 18.27 9.02
C TYR A 19 -2.89 17.62 8.63
N SER A 20 -3.66 17.19 9.62
CA SER A 20 -4.97 16.58 9.39
C SER A 20 -5.91 17.54 8.66
N GLY A 21 -6.55 17.07 7.60
CA GLY A 21 -7.38 17.87 6.71
C GLY A 21 -6.64 18.54 5.54
N HIS A 22 -5.30 18.50 5.52
CA HIS A 22 -4.49 19.13 4.49
C HIS A 22 -4.01 18.15 3.40
N GLU A 23 -4.44 16.90 3.44
CA GLU A 23 -3.94 15.84 2.56
C GLU A 23 -4.13 16.16 1.08
N ASN A 24 -5.33 16.57 0.68
CA ASN A 24 -5.62 16.92 -0.71
C ASN A 24 -4.89 18.18 -1.15
N LYS A 25 -4.74 19.14 -0.26
CA LYS A 25 -3.99 20.38 -0.52
C LYS A 25 -2.51 20.08 -0.72
N VAL A 26 -1.95 19.21 0.10
CA VAL A 26 -0.56 18.75 -0.04
C VAL A 26 -0.36 18.05 -1.38
N LYS A 27 -1.26 17.14 -1.75
CA LYS A 27 -1.23 16.46 -3.04
C LYS A 27 -1.17 17.46 -4.20
N VAL A 28 -2.09 18.42 -4.24
CA VAL A 28 -2.14 19.43 -5.29
C VAL A 28 -0.89 20.30 -5.31
N ASN A 29 -0.39 20.68 -4.15
CA ASN A 29 0.82 21.51 -4.05
C ASN A 29 2.05 20.77 -4.56
N ILE A 30 2.21 19.50 -4.23
CA ILE A 30 3.32 18.67 -4.72
C ILE A 30 3.22 18.49 -6.23
N GLU A 31 2.04 18.15 -6.74
CA GLU A 31 1.80 17.99 -8.19
C GLU A 31 2.19 19.24 -8.96
N LYS A 32 1.81 20.41 -8.48
CA LYS A 32 2.17 21.70 -9.09
C LYS A 32 3.67 21.94 -9.10
N MET A 33 4.35 21.67 -8.00
CA MET A 33 5.79 21.85 -7.91
C MET A 33 6.55 20.87 -8.80
N VAL A 34 6.08 19.62 -8.88
CA VAL A 34 6.64 18.59 -9.77
C VAL A 34 6.54 19.04 -11.23
N GLU A 35 5.38 19.54 -11.63
CA GLU A 35 5.17 20.07 -12.98
C GLU A 35 6.04 21.28 -13.27
N ASN A 36 6.09 22.26 -12.36
CA ASN A 36 6.87 23.48 -12.53
C ASN A 36 8.38 23.23 -12.59
N ARG A 37 8.88 22.23 -11.90
CA ARG A 37 10.31 21.89 -11.84
C ARG A 37 10.72 20.77 -12.79
N GLY A 38 9.77 20.16 -13.51
CA GLY A 38 10.04 19.06 -14.41
C GLY A 38 10.55 17.79 -13.70
N MET A 39 10.01 17.50 -12.52
CA MET A 39 10.46 16.37 -11.68
C MET A 39 9.55 15.14 -11.77
N GLN A 40 8.81 14.99 -12.87
CA GLN A 40 7.89 13.87 -13.09
C GLN A 40 8.62 12.52 -13.10
N ASP A 41 9.89 12.49 -13.45
CA ASP A 41 10.73 11.29 -13.44
C ASP A 41 11.09 10.82 -12.02
N LEU A 42 11.04 11.72 -11.04
CA LEU A 42 11.40 11.45 -9.65
C LEU A 42 10.17 11.26 -8.76
N ILE A 43 9.10 12.01 -8.99
CA ILE A 43 7.85 11.89 -8.27
C ILE A 43 6.77 11.48 -9.26
N LEU A 44 6.38 10.20 -9.19
CA LEU A 44 5.58 9.52 -10.22
C LEU A 44 4.10 9.57 -9.94
N ASP A 45 3.70 9.44 -8.69
CA ASP A 45 2.29 9.43 -8.29
C ASP A 45 2.12 9.87 -6.84
N ILE A 46 0.94 10.39 -6.53
CA ILE A 46 0.56 10.83 -5.18
C ILE A 46 -0.86 10.39 -4.92
N ILE A 47 -1.07 9.69 -3.81
CA ILE A 47 -2.37 9.14 -3.44
C ILE A 47 -2.75 9.60 -2.04
N VAL A 48 -4.00 10.02 -1.89
CA VAL A 48 -4.67 10.15 -0.58
C VAL A 48 -5.60 8.94 -0.46
N PRO A 49 -5.21 7.90 0.31
CA PRO A 49 -6.01 6.68 0.38
C PRO A 49 -7.38 6.95 0.97
N THR A 50 -8.42 6.47 0.29
CA THR A 50 -9.80 6.58 0.72
C THR A 50 -10.49 5.23 0.67
N GLU A 51 -11.46 5.03 1.53
CA GLU A 51 -12.34 3.87 1.50
C GLU A 51 -13.79 4.32 1.46
N ASP A 52 -14.61 3.57 0.74
CA ASP A 52 -16.04 3.79 0.72
C ASP A 52 -16.70 2.94 1.81
N ARG A 53 -17.47 3.60 2.66
CA ARG A 53 -18.28 2.93 3.68
C ARG A 53 -19.76 3.13 3.42
N VAL A 54 -20.51 2.05 3.60
CA VAL A 54 -21.97 2.11 3.54
C VAL A 54 -22.49 2.53 4.90
N GLU A 55 -23.14 3.70 4.98
CA GLU A 55 -23.86 4.14 6.16
C GLU A 55 -25.36 4.02 5.91
N ILE A 56 -26.09 3.52 6.91
CA ILE A 56 -27.55 3.50 6.90
C ILE A 56 -28.01 4.70 7.74
N LYS A 57 -28.59 5.70 7.06
CA LYS A 57 -29.15 6.88 7.70
C LYS A 57 -30.60 7.08 7.22
N ASP A 58 -31.52 7.17 8.16
CA ASP A 58 -32.98 7.30 7.88
C ASP A 58 -33.54 6.19 6.96
N GLY A 59 -33.04 4.95 7.13
CA GLY A 59 -33.46 3.81 6.32
C GLY A 59 -32.90 3.79 4.91
N GLN A 60 -32.02 4.72 4.55
CA GLN A 60 -31.40 4.80 3.23
C GLN A 60 -29.92 4.43 3.30
N ARG A 61 -29.46 3.66 2.31
CA ARG A 61 -28.05 3.37 2.11
C ARG A 61 -27.36 4.59 1.47
N LYS A 62 -26.38 5.16 2.19
CA LYS A 62 -25.51 6.19 1.65
C LYS A 62 -24.07 5.69 1.64
N ILE A 63 -23.37 5.89 0.53
CA ILE A 63 -21.95 5.62 0.43
C ILE A 63 -21.21 6.87 0.86
N LYS A 64 -20.43 6.75 1.95
CA LYS A 64 -19.52 7.81 2.42
C LYS A 64 -18.09 7.42 2.12
N THR A 65 -17.37 8.30 1.43
CA THR A 65 -15.94 8.16 1.22
C THR A 65 -15.20 8.73 2.42
N ARG A 66 -14.37 7.91 3.04
CA ARG A 66 -13.50 8.28 4.17
C ARG A 66 -12.04 8.18 3.79
N LYS A 67 -11.21 9.05 4.36
CA LYS A 67 -9.76 8.89 4.31
C LYS A 67 -9.37 7.71 5.20
N MET A 68 -8.63 6.74 4.64
CA MET A 68 -8.14 5.57 5.38
C MET A 68 -7.14 5.95 6.46
N PHE A 69 -6.28 6.93 6.15
CA PHE A 69 -5.21 7.38 7.04
C PHE A 69 -5.22 8.91 7.10
N PRO A 70 -6.07 9.53 7.96
CA PRO A 70 -6.07 10.98 8.13
C PRO A 70 -4.69 11.50 8.58
N GLY A 71 -4.20 12.55 7.94
CA GLY A 71 -2.88 13.11 8.21
C GLY A 71 -1.74 12.42 7.46
N TYR A 72 -2.04 11.55 6.48
CA TYR A 72 -1.04 10.84 5.68
C TYR A 72 -1.33 10.96 4.19
N VAL A 73 -0.27 11.09 3.41
CA VAL A 73 -0.29 11.03 1.95
C VAL A 73 0.75 10.00 1.51
N ILE A 74 0.44 9.23 0.48
CA ILE A 74 1.34 8.20 -0.03
C ILE A 74 1.87 8.66 -1.39
N ILE A 75 3.20 8.64 -1.54
CA ILE A 75 3.89 9.14 -2.73
C ILE A 75 4.76 8.04 -3.34
N LYS A 76 4.59 7.80 -4.64
CA LYS A 76 5.51 6.97 -5.40
C LYS A 76 6.62 7.84 -5.96
N MET A 77 7.83 7.62 -5.48
CA MET A 77 8.97 8.47 -5.85
C MET A 77 10.29 7.72 -5.82
N ILE A 78 11.24 8.27 -6.56
CA ILE A 78 12.65 7.93 -6.41
C ILE A 78 13.26 8.95 -5.45
N VAL A 79 13.81 8.48 -4.34
CA VAL A 79 14.39 9.36 -3.30
C VAL A 79 15.73 9.88 -3.77
N THR A 80 15.80 11.18 -3.96
CA THR A 80 17.03 11.95 -4.18
C THR A 80 16.98 13.16 -3.26
N ASN A 81 18.08 13.88 -3.14
CA ASN A 81 18.09 15.14 -2.38
C ASN A 81 17.02 16.11 -2.90
N GLU A 82 16.87 16.21 -4.21
CA GLU A 82 15.91 17.11 -4.84
C GLU A 82 14.47 16.71 -4.57
N SER A 83 14.11 15.43 -4.76
CA SER A 83 12.76 14.95 -4.52
C SER A 83 12.39 14.99 -3.03
N TRP A 84 13.32 14.63 -2.18
CA TRP A 84 13.14 14.71 -0.73
C TRP A 84 12.87 16.15 -0.27
N TYR A 85 13.69 17.11 -0.71
CA TYR A 85 13.50 18.53 -0.38
C TYR A 85 12.19 19.10 -0.90
N LEU A 86 11.80 18.74 -2.12
CA LEU A 86 10.55 19.19 -2.69
C LEU A 86 9.35 18.78 -1.82
N VAL A 87 9.29 17.50 -1.47
CA VAL A 87 8.20 16.96 -0.64
C VAL A 87 8.25 17.53 0.78
N ARG A 88 9.43 17.52 1.39
CA ARG A 88 9.62 17.97 2.77
C ARG A 88 9.29 19.45 2.98
N ASN A 89 9.55 20.29 1.98
CA ASN A 89 9.32 21.73 2.04
C ASN A 89 7.94 22.14 1.51
N THR A 90 7.12 21.19 1.11
CA THR A 90 5.74 21.47 0.70
C THR A 90 4.91 21.93 1.89
N GLN A 91 4.15 23.00 1.72
CA GLN A 91 3.27 23.51 2.75
C GLN A 91 2.22 22.47 3.15
N GLY A 92 2.13 22.19 4.44
CA GLY A 92 1.22 21.18 4.99
C GLY A 92 1.90 19.85 5.30
N VAL A 93 3.11 19.61 4.80
CA VAL A 93 3.92 18.43 5.10
C VAL A 93 4.68 18.64 6.41
N THR A 94 4.58 17.67 7.31
CA THR A 94 5.34 17.67 8.57
C THR A 94 6.60 16.82 8.50
N GLY A 95 6.63 15.81 7.64
CA GLY A 95 7.80 14.98 7.39
C GLY A 95 7.46 13.63 6.77
N PHE A 96 8.50 12.89 6.41
CA PHE A 96 8.37 11.50 5.98
C PHE A 96 8.21 10.57 7.19
N VAL A 97 7.48 9.48 7.01
CA VAL A 97 7.51 8.35 7.94
C VAL A 97 8.80 7.57 7.69
N GLY A 98 9.60 7.40 8.73
CA GLY A 98 10.88 6.73 8.64
C GLY A 98 11.73 6.92 9.89
N HIS A 99 13.02 6.60 9.78
CA HIS A 99 14.00 6.82 10.84
C HIS A 99 14.76 8.13 10.60
N GLY A 100 14.51 9.13 11.45
CA GLY A 100 15.16 10.43 11.32
C GLY A 100 14.84 11.11 10.00
N SER A 101 15.87 11.41 9.20
CA SER A 101 15.73 11.99 7.86
C SER A 101 15.54 10.96 6.75
N ASP A 102 15.70 9.67 7.07
CA ASP A 102 15.64 8.59 6.08
C ASP A 102 14.21 8.07 5.92
N PRO A 103 13.56 8.30 4.77
CA PRO A 103 12.25 7.73 4.50
C PRO A 103 12.35 6.22 4.37
N ILE A 104 11.39 5.50 4.98
CA ILE A 104 11.28 4.05 4.84
C ILE A 104 10.18 3.76 3.83
N PRO A 105 10.48 3.03 2.73
CA PRO A 105 9.47 2.68 1.75
C PRO A 105 8.48 1.64 2.32
N LEU A 106 7.26 1.67 1.79
CA LEU A 106 6.31 0.60 2.00
C LEU A 106 6.81 -0.69 1.35
N THR A 107 6.59 -1.82 2.01
CA THR A 107 6.86 -3.12 1.41
C THR A 107 5.84 -3.44 0.33
N ASP A 108 6.16 -4.38 -0.57
CA ASP A 108 5.23 -4.80 -1.61
C ASP A 108 3.93 -5.38 -1.03
N GLU A 109 4.04 -6.12 0.08
CA GLU A 109 2.87 -6.64 0.79
C GLU A 109 1.99 -5.52 1.38
N GLU A 110 2.60 -4.48 1.94
CA GLU A 110 1.88 -3.32 2.46
C GLU A 110 1.16 -2.55 1.34
N VAL A 111 1.82 -2.34 0.21
CA VAL A 111 1.26 -1.70 -0.98
C VAL A 111 0.06 -2.49 -1.51
N ALA A 112 0.19 -3.80 -1.64
CA ALA A 112 -0.89 -4.68 -2.09
C ALA A 112 -2.06 -4.69 -1.10
N ARG A 113 -1.76 -4.78 0.20
CA ARG A 113 -2.77 -4.79 1.27
C ARG A 113 -3.57 -3.49 1.34
N MET A 114 -2.93 -2.38 1.06
CA MET A 114 -3.59 -1.07 1.02
C MET A 114 -4.37 -0.81 -0.28
N GLY A 115 -4.26 -1.71 -1.25
CA GLY A 115 -4.94 -1.56 -2.55
C GLY A 115 -4.41 -0.41 -3.40
N ILE A 116 -3.21 0.06 -3.13
CA ILE A 116 -2.60 1.21 -3.82
C ILE A 116 -2.23 0.84 -5.26
N GLU A 117 -1.64 -0.33 -5.41
CA GLU A 117 -1.14 -0.82 -6.68
C GLU A 117 -1.25 -2.34 -6.70
N LYS A 118 -1.54 -2.92 -7.87
CA LYS A 118 -1.38 -4.37 -8.05
C LYS A 118 0.10 -4.69 -8.10
N VAL A 119 0.64 -5.18 -7.01
CA VAL A 119 2.00 -5.68 -6.96
C VAL A 119 1.98 -7.15 -7.36
N TYR A 120 2.73 -7.49 -8.40
CA TYR A 120 2.91 -8.89 -8.75
C TYR A 120 3.87 -9.52 -7.74
N ILE A 121 3.32 -10.28 -6.81
CA ILE A 121 4.08 -11.05 -5.85
C ILE A 121 4.48 -12.37 -6.53
N ASP A 122 5.78 -12.62 -6.62
CA ASP A 122 6.27 -13.92 -7.06
C ASP A 122 6.22 -14.88 -5.89
N LEU A 123 5.09 -15.57 -5.79
CA LEU A 123 4.88 -16.56 -4.74
C LEU A 123 5.38 -17.91 -5.22
N ASP A 124 6.45 -18.40 -4.61
CA ASP A 124 7.00 -19.74 -4.87
C ASP A 124 6.17 -20.82 -4.19
N VAL A 125 4.94 -20.99 -4.68
CA VAL A 125 3.97 -21.97 -4.19
C VAL A 125 3.40 -22.72 -5.38
N GLU A 126 3.28 -24.03 -5.21
CA GLU A 126 2.68 -24.95 -6.20
C GLU A 126 1.41 -25.56 -5.64
N VAL A 127 0.57 -26.08 -6.54
CA VAL A 127 -0.60 -26.89 -6.16
C VAL A 127 -0.12 -28.11 -5.38
N GLY A 128 -0.74 -28.34 -4.23
CA GLY A 128 -0.35 -29.38 -3.28
C GLY A 128 0.52 -28.93 -2.12
N ASP A 129 1.07 -27.69 -2.18
CA ASP A 129 1.81 -27.11 -1.08
C ASP A 129 0.90 -26.71 0.09
N THR A 130 1.44 -26.77 1.30
CA THR A 130 0.74 -26.27 2.49
C THR A 130 1.15 -24.84 2.75
N VAL A 131 0.17 -23.99 2.97
CA VAL A 131 0.36 -22.56 3.28
C VAL A 131 -0.37 -22.17 4.55
N ARG A 132 0.12 -21.12 5.19
CA ARG A 132 -0.54 -20.48 6.33
C ARG A 132 -1.16 -19.18 5.88
N VAL A 133 -2.40 -18.94 6.29
CA VAL A 133 -3.06 -17.65 6.07
C VAL A 133 -2.54 -16.64 7.12
N ILE A 134 -1.98 -15.53 6.65
CA ILE A 134 -1.34 -14.52 7.50
C ILE A 134 -2.19 -13.27 7.72
N SER A 135 -3.29 -13.11 6.98
CA SER A 135 -4.20 -11.99 7.15
C SER A 135 -5.61 -12.33 6.68
N GLY A 136 -6.58 -11.54 7.15
CA GLY A 136 -7.98 -11.69 6.79
C GLY A 136 -8.78 -12.55 7.76
N PRO A 137 -10.03 -12.93 7.40
CA PRO A 137 -10.93 -13.69 8.28
C PRO A 137 -10.41 -15.09 8.63
N PHE A 138 -9.50 -15.63 7.84
CA PHE A 138 -8.94 -16.97 8.01
C PHE A 138 -7.50 -16.95 8.54
N GLU A 139 -7.07 -15.84 9.11
CA GLU A 139 -5.74 -15.69 9.68
C GLU A 139 -5.41 -16.84 10.66
N SER A 140 -4.21 -17.36 10.58
CA SER A 140 -3.69 -18.49 11.34
C SER A 140 -4.17 -19.87 10.89
N PHE A 141 -5.11 -19.98 9.97
CA PHE A 141 -5.47 -21.28 9.38
C PHE A 141 -4.38 -21.76 8.42
N MET A 142 -4.23 -23.06 8.37
CA MET A 142 -3.34 -23.73 7.40
C MET A 142 -4.19 -24.54 6.44
N GLY A 143 -3.73 -24.63 5.20
CA GLY A 143 -4.44 -25.41 4.19
C GLY A 143 -3.56 -25.78 3.02
N GLU A 144 -4.05 -26.69 2.21
CA GLU A 144 -3.42 -27.15 0.98
C GLU A 144 -3.88 -26.31 -0.20
N VAL A 145 -2.94 -25.88 -1.03
CA VAL A 145 -3.23 -25.15 -2.27
C VAL A 145 -3.81 -26.10 -3.30
N THR A 146 -5.01 -25.81 -3.78
CA THR A 146 -5.72 -26.61 -4.78
C THR A 146 -5.71 -26.00 -6.17
N GLU A 147 -5.62 -24.67 -6.25
CA GLU A 147 -5.60 -23.94 -7.51
C GLU A 147 -4.79 -22.65 -7.36
N ILE A 148 -4.07 -22.26 -8.40
CA ILE A 148 -3.29 -21.01 -8.44
C ILE A 148 -3.57 -20.25 -9.74
N SER A 149 -3.92 -18.98 -9.63
CA SER A 149 -4.04 -18.07 -10.75
C SER A 149 -2.98 -16.97 -10.65
N LYS A 150 -1.87 -17.16 -11.35
CA LYS A 150 -0.77 -16.17 -11.37
C LYS A 150 -1.20 -14.84 -12.01
N GLU A 151 -2.09 -14.91 -12.99
CA GLU A 151 -2.60 -13.72 -13.68
C GLU A 151 -3.43 -12.82 -12.75
N LYS A 152 -4.29 -13.44 -11.94
CA LYS A 152 -5.15 -12.73 -10.97
C LYS A 152 -4.46 -12.52 -9.62
N GLN A 153 -3.31 -13.13 -9.38
CA GLN A 153 -2.59 -13.11 -8.11
C GLN A 153 -3.42 -13.67 -6.94
N VAL A 154 -4.22 -14.68 -7.23
CA VAL A 154 -5.05 -15.39 -6.24
C VAL A 154 -4.77 -16.88 -6.26
N LEU A 155 -5.03 -17.53 -5.14
CA LEU A 155 -4.96 -18.98 -5.00
C LEU A 155 -6.14 -19.49 -4.20
N THR A 156 -6.51 -20.73 -4.47
CA THR A 156 -7.55 -21.43 -3.70
C THR A 156 -6.87 -22.38 -2.73
N VAL A 157 -7.17 -22.20 -1.46
CA VAL A 157 -6.62 -23.01 -0.35
C VAL A 157 -7.76 -23.80 0.27
N LYS A 158 -7.57 -25.10 0.43
CA LYS A 158 -8.48 -25.97 1.12
C LYS A 158 -8.20 -25.91 2.61
N VAL A 159 -9.03 -25.20 3.35
CA VAL A 159 -8.91 -25.01 4.79
C VAL A 159 -9.89 -25.91 5.52
N SER A 160 -9.41 -26.60 6.54
CA SER A 160 -10.28 -27.42 7.39
C SER A 160 -10.95 -26.56 8.45
N MET A 161 -12.25 -26.38 8.34
CA MET A 161 -13.07 -25.67 9.31
C MET A 161 -14.22 -26.55 9.80
N PHE A 162 -14.40 -26.63 11.11
CA PHE A 162 -15.46 -27.41 11.76
C PHE A 162 -15.56 -28.87 11.25
N GLY A 163 -14.40 -29.51 11.02
CA GLY A 163 -14.34 -30.86 10.49
C GLY A 163 -14.67 -31.03 9.02
N ARG A 164 -14.80 -29.94 8.28
CA ARG A 164 -15.06 -29.93 6.84
C ARG A 164 -13.99 -29.14 6.09
N ASP A 165 -13.55 -29.67 4.98
CA ASP A 165 -12.64 -28.98 4.09
C ASP A 165 -13.42 -27.98 3.24
N THR A 166 -13.06 -26.71 3.33
CA THR A 166 -13.69 -25.61 2.60
C THR A 166 -12.70 -24.94 1.71
N PRO A 167 -12.96 -24.81 0.39
CA PRO A 167 -12.09 -24.02 -0.48
C PRO A 167 -12.28 -22.54 -0.22
N VAL A 168 -11.16 -21.81 -0.04
CA VAL A 168 -11.15 -20.37 0.19
C VAL A 168 -10.23 -19.74 -0.84
N GLU A 169 -10.73 -18.73 -1.53
CA GLU A 169 -9.91 -17.91 -2.44
C GLU A 169 -9.19 -16.83 -1.65
N LEU A 170 -7.87 -16.78 -1.80
CA LEU A 170 -7.00 -15.86 -1.09
C LEU A 170 -6.06 -15.16 -2.08
N GLU A 171 -5.68 -13.94 -1.76
CA GLU A 171 -4.65 -13.22 -2.50
C GLU A 171 -3.26 -13.73 -2.10
N PHE A 172 -2.29 -13.62 -3.02
CA PHE A 172 -0.91 -14.06 -2.76
C PHE A 172 -0.28 -13.40 -1.53
N GLY A 173 -0.62 -12.14 -1.26
CA GLY A 173 -0.16 -11.42 -0.06
C GLY A 173 -0.76 -11.89 1.26
N GLN A 174 -1.78 -12.75 1.22
CA GLN A 174 -2.48 -13.25 2.42
C GLN A 174 -1.97 -14.59 2.93
N VAL A 175 -1.02 -15.20 2.25
CA VAL A 175 -0.49 -16.53 2.59
C VAL A 175 1.02 -16.56 2.64
N ASP A 176 1.54 -17.44 3.49
CA ASP A 176 2.95 -17.77 3.59
C ASP A 176 3.13 -19.26 3.36
N LYS A 177 4.16 -19.60 2.60
CA LYS A 177 4.57 -21.01 2.41
C LYS A 177 5.19 -21.55 3.70
N LEU A 178 4.77 -22.71 4.10
CA LEU A 178 5.36 -23.44 5.21
C LEU A 178 6.60 -24.22 4.78
#